data_6900a8976c6c2ce78e27e8315e1dc86c
#
_entry.id   6900a8976c6c2ce78e27e8315e1dc86c
#
_cell.length_a   1.000
_cell.length_b   1.000
_cell.length_c   1.000
_cell.angle_alpha   90.00
_cell.angle_beta   90.00
_cell.angle_gamma   90.00
#
_symmetry.space_group_name_H-M   'P 1'
#
loop_
_entity.id
_entity.type
_entity.pdbx_description
1 polymer ?
#
loop_
_entity_poly.entity_id
_entity_poly.type
_entity_poly.pdbx_seq_one_letter_code
_entity_poly.pdbx_strand_id
1 'polypeptide(L)'
;MVTASEQTRQLRMNLGTADSPKGDALVTEAGQPSSSSSAVPKPRSRKRGVAPAMTMEEVANEGTLREAFVQVKSNDGAPGPDGWSVEEVARHLNDILPVLIRELLEETYQPGAIRRVWIPKAGGGQRGLGIPDVIDRMVQQAVHVVMQPHYQPTFHPSSHGFVEGKSCHTAIAEATKYLEEGYEWVVDIDLEKFFDQVHHERLLARLGQKVSDHRLLRLIRRMLKAKVVMPDGVVVSTEEGTPQGGPLSPLLSNIVLDELDRELEERGHRFVRYADDCNIYVRSERAGQRVMESIVRFISKRLRLKVNPTKSAVARPEERHFLGFRLRREPLDGSVDVLLSKRSRDRIYKKVQQMTPKRWGQKLSRCIRELNGYLIGWIGFFRICTGSEERTLRAIDAHIRRRLRAILLRQWKRKRTIVKRLIRLGVKRKTAWRQVYKGHQSSWALSHNVAVERGLRNAYFAERGLTSVFERWTVWNQSIGTASAQLTLPWR
;
A
#
# COMPACT_ATOMS: atom_id res chain seq x y z
N MET A 1 9.65 45.95 1.16
CA MET A 1 8.75 45.13 2.01
C MET A 1 9.04 43.69 1.70
N VAL A 2 9.51 42.93 2.68
CA VAL A 2 9.78 41.49 2.54
C VAL A 2 8.43 40.78 2.44
N THR A 3 8.25 39.94 1.43
CA THR A 3 6.97 39.23 1.24
C THR A 3 6.74 38.21 2.38
N ALA A 4 5.48 37.94 2.72
CA ALA A 4 5.13 36.98 3.78
C ALA A 4 5.75 35.57 3.51
N SER A 5 5.87 35.17 2.24
CA SER A 5 6.58 33.95 1.81
C SER A 5 8.08 33.99 2.15
N GLU A 6 8.71 35.16 2.07
CA GLU A 6 10.10 35.35 2.50
C GLU A 6 10.22 35.33 4.01
N GLN A 7 9.22 35.78 4.75
CA GLN A 7 9.21 35.71 6.22
C GLN A 7 9.13 34.25 6.72
N THR A 8 8.27 33.41 6.13
CA THR A 8 8.25 31.97 6.46
C THR A 8 9.54 31.28 6.06
N ARG A 9 10.13 31.68 4.93
CA ARG A 9 11.43 31.17 4.47
C ARG A 9 12.56 31.64 5.38
N GLN A 10 12.49 32.87 5.88
CA GLN A 10 13.45 33.45 6.80
C GLN A 10 13.31 32.87 8.22
N LEU A 11 12.08 32.59 8.66
CA LEU A 11 11.82 31.82 9.90
C LEU A 11 12.41 30.41 9.79
N ARG A 12 12.23 29.74 8.67
CA ARG A 12 12.87 28.44 8.38
C ARG A 12 14.40 28.53 8.41
N MET A 13 15.01 29.59 7.82
CA MET A 13 16.46 29.79 7.85
C MET A 13 16.97 30.12 9.27
N ASN A 14 16.28 30.99 10.02
CA ASN A 14 16.68 31.39 11.36
C ASN A 14 16.56 30.27 12.38
N LEU A 15 15.58 29.38 12.24
CA LEU A 15 15.40 28.21 13.09
C LEU A 15 16.37 27.07 12.71
N GLY A 16 16.79 26.96 11.44
CA GLY A 16 17.73 25.95 10.94
C GLY A 16 19.20 26.22 11.28
N THR A 17 19.57 27.43 11.68
CA THR A 17 20.95 27.80 12.01
C THR A 17 21.34 27.54 13.47
N ALA A 18 20.37 27.15 14.33
CA ALA A 18 20.60 27.00 15.76
C ALA A 18 21.18 25.64 16.19
N ASP A 19 21.05 24.56 15.38
CA ASP A 19 21.61 23.25 15.74
C ASP A 19 21.84 22.38 14.49
N SER A 20 23.05 22.40 13.96
CA SER A 20 23.51 21.40 12.98
C SER A 20 24.85 20.81 13.42
N PRO A 21 24.89 19.59 13.94
CA PRO A 21 26.12 18.81 13.91
C PRO A 21 26.33 18.26 12.49
N LYS A 22 27.43 18.61 11.86
CA LYS A 22 27.94 17.99 10.65
C LYS A 22 28.16 16.49 10.92
N GLY A 23 27.47 15.65 10.24
CA GLY A 23 27.64 14.20 10.31
C GLY A 23 27.28 13.55 8.97
N ASP A 24 28.26 12.83 8.41
CA ASP A 24 28.22 12.16 7.12
C ASP A 24 26.97 11.29 6.91
N ALA A 25 26.30 11.51 5.80
CA ALA A 25 25.14 10.73 5.37
C ALA A 25 25.58 9.39 4.80
N LEU A 26 25.62 8.37 5.63
CA LEU A 26 25.54 6.97 5.19
C LEU A 26 24.08 6.69 4.80
N VAL A 27 23.89 6.34 3.53
CA VAL A 27 22.61 5.85 2.99
C VAL A 27 22.27 4.53 3.69
N THR A 28 21.43 4.59 4.72
CA THR A 28 20.80 3.42 5.32
C THR A 28 19.46 3.19 4.67
N GLU A 29 19.30 1.98 4.12
CA GLU A 29 18.04 1.43 3.63
C GLU A 29 16.88 1.65 4.60
N ALA A 30 15.72 2.01 4.06
CA ALA A 30 14.48 2.26 4.78
C ALA A 30 14.19 1.16 5.82
N GLY A 31 14.43 1.46 7.08
CA GLY A 31 14.06 0.61 8.21
C GLY A 31 12.55 0.58 8.37
N GLN A 32 12.02 -0.62 8.52
CA GLN A 32 10.63 -0.86 8.90
C GLN A 32 10.33 -0.29 10.29
N PRO A 33 9.13 0.22 10.56
CA PRO A 33 8.78 0.73 11.88
C PRO A 33 8.83 -0.40 12.91
N SER A 34 9.61 -0.20 13.96
CA SER A 34 9.64 -1.04 15.15
C SER A 34 8.31 -0.88 15.90
N SER A 35 7.60 -2.00 16.08
CA SER A 35 6.40 -2.07 16.91
C SER A 35 6.77 -1.94 18.39
N SER A 36 6.74 -0.75 18.94
CA SER A 36 6.52 -0.53 20.36
C SER A 36 5.05 -0.21 20.55
N SER A 37 4.32 -1.10 21.20
CA SER A 37 2.92 -0.90 21.58
C SER A 37 2.86 0.12 22.74
N SER A 38 2.78 1.39 22.39
CA SER A 38 2.12 2.38 23.22
C SER A 38 0.77 2.66 22.54
N ALA A 39 -0.32 2.44 23.24
CA ALA A 39 -1.67 2.67 22.75
C ALA A 39 -1.78 4.14 22.31
N VAL A 40 -1.71 4.38 21.00
CA VAL A 40 -2.07 5.65 20.40
C VAL A 40 -3.56 5.84 20.67
N PRO A 41 -4.00 6.95 21.29
CA PRO A 41 -5.41 7.22 21.46
C PRO A 41 -6.06 7.21 20.08
N LYS A 42 -7.03 6.33 19.86
CA LYS A 42 -7.87 6.36 18.66
C LYS A 42 -8.40 7.79 18.52
N PRO A 43 -8.29 8.41 17.32
CA PRO A 43 -8.89 9.72 17.10
C PRO A 43 -10.36 9.62 17.53
N ARG A 44 -10.76 10.49 18.44
CA ARG A 44 -12.16 10.59 18.89
C ARG A 44 -13.00 10.78 17.64
N SER A 45 -13.89 9.85 17.36
CA SER A 45 -14.87 10.00 16.29
C SER A 45 -15.59 11.33 16.52
N ARG A 46 -15.39 12.29 15.60
CA ARG A 46 -16.24 13.48 15.58
C ARG A 46 -17.69 12.98 15.62
N LYS A 47 -18.47 13.41 16.60
CA LYS A 47 -19.93 13.25 16.55
C LYS A 47 -20.36 13.69 15.16
N ARG A 48 -21.26 12.95 14.50
CA ARG A 48 -21.82 13.29 13.19
C ARG A 48 -22.43 14.69 13.25
N GLY A 49 -21.58 15.71 13.10
CA GLY A 49 -21.92 17.11 12.93
C GLY A 49 -22.01 17.44 11.44
N VAL A 50 -22.57 18.56 11.13
CA VAL A 50 -22.59 19.13 9.77
C VAL A 50 -21.16 19.14 9.22
N ALA A 51 -20.97 18.67 7.97
CA ALA A 51 -19.66 18.69 7.34
C ALA A 51 -19.15 20.15 7.29
N PRO A 52 -17.84 20.43 7.57
CA PRO A 52 -17.29 21.77 7.52
C PRO A 52 -17.47 22.36 6.13
N ALA A 53 -17.72 23.66 6.02
CA ALA A 53 -17.83 24.31 4.72
C ALA A 53 -16.50 24.17 3.94
N MET A 54 -16.56 24.04 2.61
CA MET A 54 -15.34 23.98 1.78
C MET A 54 -14.80 25.39 1.53
N THR A 55 -14.26 26.01 2.59
CA THR A 55 -13.74 27.40 2.55
C THR A 55 -12.28 27.46 3.00
N MET A 56 -11.62 28.56 2.67
CA MET A 56 -10.25 28.80 3.10
C MET A 56 -10.16 28.95 4.62
N GLU A 57 -11.18 29.53 5.27
CA GLU A 57 -11.24 29.67 6.73
C GLU A 57 -11.21 28.32 7.44
N GLU A 58 -11.93 27.32 6.92
CA GLU A 58 -11.91 25.96 7.49
C GLU A 58 -10.55 25.27 7.27
N VAL A 59 -9.90 25.49 6.13
CA VAL A 59 -8.54 24.98 5.88
C VAL A 59 -7.52 25.65 6.79
N ALA A 60 -7.62 26.98 6.96
CA ALA A 60 -6.72 27.78 7.78
C ALA A 60 -7.06 27.72 9.27
N ASN A 61 -8.10 27.00 9.66
CA ASN A 61 -8.44 26.81 11.07
C ASN A 61 -7.33 26.06 11.81
N GLU A 62 -6.88 26.59 12.95
CA GLU A 62 -5.78 26.01 13.72
C GLU A 62 -6.05 24.55 14.10
N GLY A 63 -7.27 24.22 14.50
CA GLY A 63 -7.69 22.86 14.84
C GLY A 63 -7.56 21.90 13.66
N THR A 64 -7.96 22.34 12.46
CA THR A 64 -7.84 21.56 11.21
C THR A 64 -6.38 21.34 10.84
N LEU A 65 -5.53 22.38 10.94
CA LEU A 65 -4.09 22.25 10.65
C LEU A 65 -3.38 21.33 11.66
N ARG A 66 -3.74 21.41 12.95
CA ARG A 66 -3.19 20.51 13.98
C ARG A 66 -3.61 19.06 13.75
N GLU A 67 -4.88 18.80 13.42
CA GLU A 67 -5.37 17.48 13.05
C GLU A 67 -4.61 16.95 11.81
N ALA A 68 -4.47 17.77 10.78
CA ALA A 68 -3.73 17.45 9.58
C ALA A 68 -2.26 17.12 9.89
N PHE A 69 -1.62 17.88 10.77
CA PHE A 69 -0.25 17.60 11.18
C PHE A 69 -0.12 16.26 11.92
N VAL A 70 -1.05 15.92 12.81
CA VAL A 70 -1.07 14.60 13.49
C VAL A 70 -1.10 13.46 12.47
N GLN A 71 -1.92 13.59 11.41
CA GLN A 71 -2.00 12.58 10.35
C GLN A 71 -0.70 12.50 9.53
N VAL A 72 -0.09 13.65 9.18
CA VAL A 72 1.22 13.69 8.51
C VAL A 72 2.31 13.06 9.37
N LYS A 73 2.32 13.37 10.67
CA LYS A 73 3.28 12.81 11.63
C LYS A 73 3.14 11.29 11.76
N SER A 74 1.92 10.76 11.78
CA SER A 74 1.69 9.32 11.89
C SER A 74 2.24 8.51 10.71
N ASN A 75 2.44 9.15 9.56
CA ASN A 75 3.00 8.52 8.35
C ASN A 75 4.53 8.54 8.31
N ASP A 76 5.21 9.26 9.20
CA ASP A 76 6.67 9.33 9.38
C ASP A 76 7.44 9.41 8.04
N GLY A 77 7.03 10.34 7.18
CA GLY A 77 7.54 10.45 5.81
C GLY A 77 8.85 11.25 5.76
N ALA A 78 9.73 10.90 4.83
CA ALA A 78 11.00 11.58 4.58
C ALA A 78 10.83 13.11 4.36
N PRO A 79 11.84 13.94 4.67
CA PRO A 79 11.80 15.39 4.43
C PRO A 79 11.70 15.73 2.95
N GLY A 80 11.13 16.91 2.66
CA GLY A 80 11.04 17.48 1.32
C GLY A 80 12.38 18.08 0.86
N PRO A 81 12.34 19.00 -0.14
CA PRO A 81 13.52 19.74 -0.57
C PRO A 81 14.09 20.68 0.47
N ASP A 82 13.28 21.21 1.40
CA ASP A 82 13.71 22.09 2.50
C ASP A 82 14.56 21.37 3.57
N GLY A 83 14.55 20.04 3.54
CA GLY A 83 15.32 19.20 4.47
C GLY A 83 14.70 19.05 5.86
N TRP A 84 13.57 19.71 6.16
CA TRP A 84 12.93 19.63 7.47
C TRP A 84 12.24 18.29 7.68
N SER A 85 12.59 17.62 8.77
CA SER A 85 11.93 16.40 9.22
C SER A 85 10.59 16.70 9.90
N VAL A 86 9.78 15.66 10.07
CA VAL A 86 8.50 15.77 10.78
C VAL A 86 8.72 16.17 12.24
N GLU A 87 9.81 15.71 12.89
CA GLU A 87 10.17 16.05 14.26
C GLU A 87 10.59 17.52 14.40
N GLU A 88 11.31 18.09 13.41
CA GLU A 88 11.67 19.50 13.40
C GLU A 88 10.45 20.38 13.29
N VAL A 89 9.56 20.09 12.33
CA VAL A 89 8.28 20.82 12.24
C VAL A 89 7.45 20.67 13.52
N ALA A 90 7.44 19.50 14.16
CA ALA A 90 6.73 19.29 15.42
C ALA A 90 7.24 20.18 16.56
N ARG A 91 8.55 20.42 16.65
CA ARG A 91 9.16 21.30 17.67
C ARG A 91 8.76 22.76 17.49
N HIS A 92 8.63 23.21 16.26
CA HIS A 92 8.33 24.61 15.91
C HIS A 92 6.89 24.85 15.47
N LEU A 93 6.00 23.87 15.67
CA LEU A 93 4.61 23.93 15.16
C LEU A 93 3.85 25.17 15.67
N ASN A 94 4.05 25.55 16.94
CA ASN A 94 3.36 26.68 17.54
C ASN A 94 3.80 28.03 16.95
N ASP A 95 5.04 28.13 16.48
CA ASP A 95 5.57 29.33 15.83
C ASP A 95 5.17 29.39 14.36
N ILE A 96 5.05 28.22 13.70
CA ILE A 96 4.70 28.09 12.30
C ILE A 96 3.22 28.40 12.06
N LEU A 97 2.33 27.86 12.91
CA LEU A 97 0.87 27.94 12.70
C LEU A 97 0.32 29.37 12.53
N PRO A 98 0.65 30.34 13.39
CA PRO A 98 0.12 31.71 13.23
C PRO A 98 0.51 32.37 11.91
N VAL A 99 1.76 32.13 11.46
CA VAL A 99 2.27 32.66 10.19
C VAL A 99 1.57 31.96 9.01
N LEU A 100 1.47 30.62 9.06
CA LEU A 100 0.82 29.84 8.02
C LEU A 100 -0.66 30.18 7.86
N ILE A 101 -1.40 30.36 8.98
CA ILE A 101 -2.81 30.76 8.96
C ILE A 101 -2.98 32.10 8.27
N ARG A 102 -2.15 33.09 8.62
CA ARG A 102 -2.18 34.40 7.97
C ARG A 102 -1.90 34.28 6.48
N GLU A 103 -0.84 33.56 6.08
CA GLU A 103 -0.48 33.38 4.67
C GLU A 103 -1.59 32.68 3.85
N LEU A 104 -2.29 31.72 4.45
CA LEU A 104 -3.42 31.05 3.80
C LEU A 104 -4.59 31.99 3.60
N LEU A 105 -4.97 32.78 4.62
CA LEU A 105 -6.09 33.71 4.57
C LEU A 105 -5.83 34.90 3.65
N GLU A 106 -4.58 35.42 3.62
CA GLU A 106 -4.15 36.52 2.73
C GLU A 106 -3.79 36.03 1.31
N GLU A 107 -3.89 34.73 1.04
CA GLU A 107 -3.53 34.08 -0.22
C GLU A 107 -2.06 34.27 -0.65
N THR A 108 -1.19 34.56 0.28
CA THR A 108 0.25 34.76 0.03
C THR A 108 1.05 33.45 0.12
N TYR A 109 0.46 32.38 0.69
CA TYR A 109 1.09 31.07 0.79
C TYR A 109 1.47 30.51 -0.58
N GLN A 110 2.74 30.11 -0.71
CA GLN A 110 3.28 29.45 -1.91
C GLN A 110 3.82 28.07 -1.54
N PRO A 111 3.28 26.98 -2.11
CA PRO A 111 3.83 25.65 -1.93
C PRO A 111 5.31 25.59 -2.36
N GLY A 112 6.12 24.88 -1.60
CA GLY A 112 7.50 24.60 -1.95
C GLY A 112 7.64 23.67 -3.16
N ALA A 113 8.88 23.44 -3.58
CA ALA A 113 9.16 22.44 -4.61
C ALA A 113 8.96 21.01 -4.06
N ILE A 114 8.82 20.05 -4.95
CA ILE A 114 8.58 18.65 -4.63
C ILE A 114 9.82 17.84 -4.98
N ARG A 115 10.39 17.10 -4.04
CA ARG A 115 11.55 16.24 -4.27
C ARG A 115 11.14 14.95 -4.98
N ARG A 116 11.70 14.70 -6.16
CA ARG A 116 11.48 13.44 -6.91
C ARG A 116 12.41 12.34 -6.40
N VAL A 117 11.82 11.18 -6.09
CA VAL A 117 12.56 9.96 -5.74
C VAL A 117 12.07 8.80 -6.60
N TRP A 118 13.01 8.02 -7.14
CA TRP A 118 12.67 6.86 -7.96
C TRP A 118 12.63 5.59 -7.12
N ILE A 119 11.46 4.92 -7.10
CA ILE A 119 11.26 3.66 -6.36
C ILE A 119 11.12 2.52 -7.38
N PRO A 120 11.86 1.39 -7.23
CA PRO A 120 11.73 0.24 -8.11
C PRO A 120 10.32 -0.35 -8.07
N LYS A 121 9.72 -0.61 -9.24
CA LYS A 121 8.45 -1.34 -9.34
C LYS A 121 8.68 -2.84 -9.21
N ALA A 122 7.76 -3.57 -8.58
CA ALA A 122 7.84 -5.02 -8.44
C ALA A 122 7.86 -5.80 -9.77
N GLY A 123 7.36 -5.20 -10.86
CA GLY A 123 7.35 -5.78 -12.21
C GLY A 123 8.43 -5.24 -13.15
N GLY A 124 9.44 -4.55 -12.61
CA GLY A 124 10.46 -3.85 -13.40
C GLY A 124 10.10 -2.37 -13.66
N GLY A 125 11.13 -1.57 -14.01
CA GLY A 125 10.99 -0.13 -14.15
C GLY A 125 10.95 0.62 -12.82
N GLN A 126 10.73 1.94 -12.87
CA GLN A 126 10.74 2.84 -11.73
C GLN A 126 9.41 3.59 -11.61
N ARG A 127 9.03 3.95 -10.37
CA ARG A 127 7.92 4.85 -10.05
C ARG A 127 8.50 6.13 -9.47
N GLY A 128 8.14 7.28 -10.05
CA GLY A 128 8.52 8.57 -9.49
C GLY A 128 7.61 8.94 -8.32
N LEU A 129 8.16 8.95 -7.11
CA LEU A 129 7.48 9.49 -5.94
C LEU A 129 7.84 10.95 -5.78
N GLY A 130 6.86 11.81 -5.56
CA GLY A 130 7.06 13.22 -5.21
C GLY A 130 6.93 13.38 -3.69
N ILE A 131 7.92 13.99 -3.06
CA ILE A 131 7.93 14.25 -1.62
C ILE A 131 7.87 15.77 -1.43
N PRO A 132 6.68 16.34 -1.11
CA PRO A 132 6.54 17.76 -0.72
C PRO A 132 7.16 18.01 0.65
N ASP A 133 7.41 19.28 0.98
CA ASP A 133 7.80 19.69 2.32
C ASP A 133 6.76 19.28 3.36
N VAL A 134 7.17 19.13 4.61
CA VAL A 134 6.27 18.67 5.69
C VAL A 134 5.11 19.65 5.89
N ILE A 135 5.37 20.96 5.79
CA ILE A 135 4.34 22.01 5.90
C ILE A 135 3.36 21.91 4.72
N ASP A 136 3.86 21.70 3.50
CA ASP A 136 2.98 21.51 2.33
C ASP A 136 2.10 20.27 2.47
N ARG A 137 2.65 19.17 3.00
CA ARG A 137 1.86 17.98 3.33
C ARG A 137 0.78 18.26 4.36
N MET A 138 1.09 19.09 5.38
CA MET A 138 0.10 19.50 6.37
C MET A 138 -1.03 20.34 5.74
N VAL A 139 -0.71 21.31 4.88
CA VAL A 139 -1.72 22.10 4.16
C VAL A 139 -2.54 21.25 3.20
N GLN A 140 -1.90 20.34 2.44
CA GLN A 140 -2.61 19.38 1.58
C GLN A 140 -3.54 18.47 2.39
N GLN A 141 -3.11 18.03 3.57
CA GLN A 141 -3.92 17.21 4.46
C GLN A 141 -5.09 18.00 5.06
N ALA A 142 -4.91 19.29 5.38
CA ALA A 142 -5.99 20.17 5.84
C ALA A 142 -7.05 20.36 4.74
N VAL A 143 -6.62 20.62 3.50
CA VAL A 143 -7.53 20.64 2.33
C VAL A 143 -8.27 19.31 2.17
N HIS A 144 -7.57 18.18 2.31
CA HIS A 144 -8.17 16.87 2.25
C HIS A 144 -9.25 16.67 3.34
N VAL A 145 -8.96 17.01 4.61
CA VAL A 145 -9.89 16.91 5.73
C VAL A 145 -11.16 17.74 5.49
N VAL A 146 -11.02 18.93 4.92
CA VAL A 146 -12.16 19.83 4.61
C VAL A 146 -12.98 19.30 3.44
N MET A 147 -12.35 18.78 2.39
CA MET A 147 -13.05 18.38 1.16
C MET A 147 -13.63 16.95 1.22
N GLN A 148 -12.97 16.01 1.89
CA GLN A 148 -13.36 14.60 1.90
C GLN A 148 -14.81 14.35 2.30
N PRO A 149 -15.38 14.98 3.36
CA PRO A 149 -16.77 14.75 3.77
C PRO A 149 -17.80 15.10 2.69
N HIS A 150 -17.46 16.00 1.76
CA HIS A 150 -18.36 16.44 0.68
C HIS A 150 -18.26 15.57 -0.58
N TYR A 151 -17.10 14.99 -0.84
CA TYR A 151 -16.88 14.18 -2.04
C TYR A 151 -17.13 12.69 -1.79
N GLN A 152 -16.71 12.18 -0.64
CA GLN A 152 -16.81 10.76 -0.33
C GLN A 152 -18.21 10.17 -0.48
N PRO A 153 -19.31 10.83 0.00
CA PRO A 153 -20.67 10.30 -0.15
C PRO A 153 -21.15 10.26 -1.60
N THR A 154 -20.46 10.95 -2.52
CA THR A 154 -20.84 11.05 -3.93
C THR A 154 -20.07 10.10 -4.84
N PHE A 155 -19.05 9.41 -4.31
CA PHE A 155 -18.31 8.40 -5.08
C PHE A 155 -19.15 7.16 -5.30
N HIS A 156 -18.98 6.53 -6.47
CA HIS A 156 -19.70 5.34 -6.83
C HIS A 156 -19.48 4.19 -5.84
N PRO A 157 -20.52 3.38 -5.51
CA PRO A 157 -20.38 2.23 -4.61
C PRO A 157 -19.27 1.24 -5.01
N SER A 158 -19.00 1.05 -6.30
CA SER A 158 -17.95 0.16 -6.82
C SER A 158 -16.55 0.80 -6.88
N SER A 159 -16.38 2.04 -6.38
CA SER A 159 -15.08 2.67 -6.16
C SER A 159 -14.56 2.34 -4.76
N HIS A 160 -13.42 1.66 -4.64
CA HIS A 160 -12.89 1.15 -3.37
C HIS A 160 -11.57 1.78 -2.92
N GLY A 161 -10.74 2.23 -3.85
CA GLY A 161 -9.44 2.82 -3.53
C GLY A 161 -9.58 4.21 -2.90
N PHE A 162 -8.93 4.44 -1.77
CA PHE A 162 -8.91 5.74 -1.06
C PHE A 162 -10.31 6.24 -0.63
N VAL A 163 -11.25 5.34 -0.43
CA VAL A 163 -12.58 5.61 0.09
C VAL A 163 -12.67 5.05 1.51
N GLU A 164 -13.11 5.88 2.46
CA GLU A 164 -13.24 5.48 3.86
C GLU A 164 -14.24 4.32 4.01
N GLY A 165 -13.94 3.37 4.89
CA GLY A 165 -14.77 2.17 5.08
C GLY A 165 -14.59 1.10 4.00
N LYS A 166 -13.83 1.38 2.91
CA LYS A 166 -13.53 0.43 1.85
C LYS A 166 -12.07 -0.02 1.85
N SER A 167 -11.80 -1.13 1.20
CA SER A 167 -10.47 -1.77 1.20
C SER A 167 -10.28 -2.65 -0.04
N CYS A 168 -9.07 -3.18 -0.22
CA CYS A 168 -8.83 -4.24 -1.21
C CYS A 168 -9.77 -5.44 -1.01
N HIS A 169 -10.10 -5.78 0.23
CA HIS A 169 -10.99 -6.91 0.55
C HIS A 169 -12.42 -6.66 0.09
N THR A 170 -12.95 -5.43 0.27
CA THR A 170 -14.29 -5.09 -0.23
C THR A 170 -14.35 -5.08 -1.74
N ALA A 171 -13.27 -4.65 -2.41
CA ALA A 171 -13.15 -4.72 -3.87
C ALA A 171 -13.16 -6.18 -4.38
N ILE A 172 -12.41 -7.07 -3.73
CA ILE A 172 -12.38 -8.50 -4.08
C ILE A 172 -13.74 -9.15 -3.82
N ALA A 173 -14.41 -8.83 -2.71
CA ALA A 173 -15.74 -9.37 -2.40
C ALA A 173 -16.79 -8.98 -3.46
N GLU A 174 -16.76 -7.72 -3.93
CA GLU A 174 -17.65 -7.28 -5.01
C GLU A 174 -17.32 -7.95 -6.36
N ALA A 175 -16.03 -8.07 -6.67
CA ALA A 175 -15.57 -8.80 -7.85
C ALA A 175 -16.01 -10.29 -7.83
N THR A 176 -15.91 -10.94 -6.68
CA THR A 176 -16.38 -12.32 -6.46
C THR A 176 -17.88 -12.45 -6.76
N LYS A 177 -18.70 -11.53 -6.24
CA LYS A 177 -20.14 -11.50 -6.48
C LYS A 177 -20.47 -11.43 -7.97
N TYR A 178 -19.78 -10.59 -8.75
CA TYR A 178 -20.04 -10.50 -10.19
C TYR A 178 -19.70 -11.81 -10.93
N LEU A 179 -18.65 -12.50 -10.51
CA LEU A 179 -18.30 -13.81 -11.09
C LEU A 179 -19.34 -14.89 -10.72
N GLU A 180 -19.87 -14.89 -9.51
CA GLU A 180 -20.96 -15.76 -9.06
C GLU A 180 -22.25 -15.51 -9.89
N GLU A 181 -22.51 -14.23 -10.25
CA GLU A 181 -23.60 -13.83 -11.14
C GLU A 181 -23.40 -14.24 -12.62
N GLY A 182 -22.27 -14.91 -12.94
CA GLY A 182 -21.98 -15.42 -14.28
C GLY A 182 -21.29 -14.43 -15.23
N TYR A 183 -20.67 -13.36 -14.71
CA TYR A 183 -19.80 -12.47 -15.48
C TYR A 183 -18.38 -13.05 -15.52
N GLU A 184 -18.10 -13.94 -16.46
CA GLU A 184 -16.90 -14.77 -16.48
C GLU A 184 -15.68 -14.15 -17.16
N TRP A 185 -15.81 -12.99 -17.75
CA TRP A 185 -14.75 -12.27 -18.43
C TRP A 185 -14.49 -10.94 -17.76
N VAL A 186 -13.23 -10.52 -17.73
CA VAL A 186 -12.82 -9.22 -17.18
C VAL A 186 -12.15 -8.38 -18.26
N VAL A 187 -12.59 -7.13 -18.35
CA VAL A 187 -11.90 -6.06 -19.07
C VAL A 187 -11.06 -5.33 -18.05
N ASP A 188 -9.77 -5.64 -18.01
CA ASP A 188 -8.79 -5.06 -17.09
C ASP A 188 -8.16 -3.83 -17.74
N ILE A 189 -8.37 -2.65 -17.17
CA ILE A 189 -7.90 -1.36 -17.67
C ILE A 189 -6.81 -0.81 -16.75
N ASP A 190 -5.58 -0.67 -17.28
CA ASP A 190 -4.43 -0.02 -16.64
C ASP A 190 -4.22 1.35 -17.28
N LEU A 191 -4.31 2.42 -16.50
CA LEU A 191 -4.04 3.77 -16.97
C LEU A 191 -2.53 4.03 -17.00
N GLU A 192 -2.03 4.54 -18.12
CA GLU A 192 -0.61 4.85 -18.26
C GLU A 192 -0.25 6.08 -17.45
N LYS A 193 0.59 5.92 -16.42
CA LYS A 193 1.10 7.04 -15.60
C LYS A 193 -0.01 8.02 -15.17
N PHE A 194 -1.14 7.51 -14.75
CA PHE A 194 -2.35 8.30 -14.45
C PHE A 194 -2.04 9.59 -13.68
N PHE A 195 -1.30 9.52 -12.57
CA PHE A 195 -0.98 10.68 -11.75
C PHE A 195 -0.16 11.75 -12.49
N ASP A 196 0.63 11.37 -13.48
CA ASP A 196 1.44 12.29 -14.26
C ASP A 196 0.67 12.92 -15.46
N GLN A 197 -0.58 12.48 -15.71
CA GLN A 197 -1.39 12.91 -16.88
C GLN A 197 -2.68 13.62 -16.51
N VAL A 198 -2.93 13.87 -15.23
CA VAL A 198 -4.15 14.59 -14.80
C VAL A 198 -4.10 16.05 -15.29
N HIS A 199 -5.04 16.43 -16.12
CA HIS A 199 -5.13 17.78 -16.66
C HIS A 199 -5.65 18.78 -15.62
N HIS A 200 -4.83 19.75 -15.19
CA HIS A 200 -5.10 20.66 -14.08
C HIS A 200 -6.40 21.46 -14.26
N GLU A 201 -6.59 22.08 -15.43
CA GLU A 201 -7.76 22.94 -15.65
C GLU A 201 -9.09 22.18 -15.63
N ARG A 202 -9.09 20.93 -16.15
CA ARG A 202 -10.28 20.05 -16.08
C ARG A 202 -10.59 19.65 -14.63
N LEU A 203 -9.57 19.28 -13.88
CA LEU A 203 -9.73 18.96 -12.47
C LEU A 203 -10.26 20.16 -11.69
N LEU A 204 -9.70 21.35 -11.90
CA LEU A 204 -10.14 22.59 -11.25
C LEU A 204 -11.57 22.99 -11.66
N ALA A 205 -11.93 22.85 -12.93
CA ALA A 205 -13.30 23.08 -13.40
C ALA A 205 -14.30 22.14 -12.70
N ARG A 206 -13.89 20.87 -12.49
CA ARG A 206 -14.71 19.89 -11.78
C ARG A 206 -14.83 20.19 -10.29
N LEU A 207 -13.74 20.60 -9.65
CA LEU A 207 -13.76 21.05 -8.26
C LEU A 207 -14.67 22.28 -8.09
N GLY A 208 -14.63 23.23 -9.01
CA GLY A 208 -15.44 24.45 -9.00
C GLY A 208 -16.96 24.21 -9.11
N GLN A 209 -17.40 23.02 -9.50
CA GLN A 209 -18.83 22.65 -9.46
C GLN A 209 -19.36 22.50 -8.02
N LYS A 210 -18.49 22.20 -7.05
CA LYS A 210 -18.86 22.02 -5.63
C LYS A 210 -18.18 22.99 -4.68
N VAL A 211 -16.98 23.46 -5.04
CA VAL A 211 -16.20 24.41 -4.23
C VAL A 211 -16.49 25.81 -4.72
N SER A 212 -17.23 26.60 -3.95
CA SER A 212 -17.57 28.00 -4.26
C SER A 212 -16.45 28.96 -3.86
N ASP A 213 -15.58 28.62 -2.93
CA ASP A 213 -14.46 29.47 -2.52
C ASP A 213 -13.32 29.44 -3.53
N HIS A 214 -13.19 30.53 -4.29
CA HIS A 214 -12.13 30.67 -5.30
C HIS A 214 -10.71 30.71 -4.70
N ARG A 215 -10.55 31.09 -3.43
CA ARG A 215 -9.25 31.08 -2.74
C ARG A 215 -8.76 29.64 -2.56
N LEU A 216 -9.66 28.75 -2.17
CA LEU A 216 -9.36 27.33 -2.04
C LEU A 216 -9.00 26.70 -3.40
N LEU A 217 -9.71 27.04 -4.47
CA LEU A 217 -9.38 26.58 -5.83
C LEU A 217 -8.00 27.10 -6.29
N ARG A 218 -7.66 28.36 -5.99
CA ARG A 218 -6.34 28.93 -6.29
C ARG A 218 -5.22 28.22 -5.49
N LEU A 219 -5.47 27.90 -4.21
CA LEU A 219 -4.52 27.15 -3.41
C LEU A 219 -4.26 25.76 -4.02
N ILE A 220 -5.31 25.02 -4.39
CA ILE A 220 -5.17 23.72 -5.06
C ILE A 220 -4.41 23.86 -6.38
N ARG A 221 -4.70 24.89 -7.18
CA ARG A 221 -3.96 25.17 -8.42
C ARG A 221 -2.47 25.38 -8.17
N ARG A 222 -2.10 26.15 -7.13
CA ARG A 222 -0.68 26.35 -6.75
C ARG A 222 -0.01 25.05 -6.36
N MET A 223 -0.70 24.17 -5.60
CA MET A 223 -0.19 22.85 -5.23
C MET A 223 0.03 21.94 -6.44
N LEU A 224 -0.89 21.95 -7.42
CA LEU A 224 -0.75 21.18 -8.65
C LEU A 224 0.42 21.67 -9.52
N LYS A 225 0.65 22.99 -9.56
CA LYS A 225 1.74 23.63 -10.33
C LYS A 225 3.08 23.70 -9.59
N ALA A 226 3.19 23.08 -8.40
CA ALA A 226 4.44 23.06 -7.65
C ALA A 226 5.58 22.43 -8.48
N LYS A 227 6.75 23.08 -8.48
CA LYS A 227 7.93 22.64 -9.22
C LYS A 227 8.45 21.33 -8.65
N VAL A 228 9.05 20.50 -9.51
CA VAL A 228 9.64 19.23 -9.11
C VAL A 228 11.16 19.29 -9.21
N VAL A 229 11.84 19.01 -8.12
CA VAL A 229 13.31 18.87 -8.05
C VAL A 229 13.67 17.44 -8.34
N MET A 230 14.37 17.22 -9.44
CA MET A 230 14.86 15.90 -9.84
C MET A 230 16.09 15.48 -9.03
N PRO A 231 16.45 14.18 -8.95
CA PRO A 231 17.61 13.72 -8.18
C PRO A 231 18.96 14.33 -8.62
N ASP A 232 19.06 14.80 -9.86
CA ASP A 232 20.21 15.50 -10.42
C ASP A 232 20.21 17.02 -10.10
N GLY A 233 19.22 17.51 -9.34
CA GLY A 233 19.06 18.91 -8.98
C GLY A 233 18.31 19.77 -9.99
N VAL A 234 17.94 19.23 -11.15
CA VAL A 234 17.16 19.96 -12.16
C VAL A 234 15.76 20.24 -11.63
N VAL A 235 15.29 21.49 -11.80
CA VAL A 235 13.94 21.92 -11.41
C VAL A 235 13.05 21.93 -12.63
N VAL A 236 12.00 21.13 -12.61
CA VAL A 236 11.03 20.98 -13.71
C VAL A 236 9.70 21.59 -13.32
N SER A 237 9.09 22.38 -14.21
CA SER A 237 7.74 22.87 -14.05
C SER A 237 6.72 21.78 -14.35
N THR A 238 5.60 21.77 -13.61
CA THR A 238 4.54 20.80 -13.75
C THR A 238 3.32 21.45 -14.42
N GLU A 239 3.07 21.12 -15.67
CA GLU A 239 1.91 21.63 -16.43
C GLU A 239 0.71 20.65 -16.34
N GLU A 240 0.98 19.38 -16.12
CA GLU A 240 0.01 18.30 -15.97
C GLU A 240 0.41 17.39 -14.80
N GLY A 241 -0.56 16.65 -14.27
CA GLY A 241 -0.34 15.65 -13.25
C GLY A 241 -0.56 16.13 -11.82
N THR A 242 -0.71 15.15 -10.93
CA THR A 242 -0.75 15.34 -9.48
C THR A 242 0.47 14.67 -8.86
N PRO A 243 1.18 15.30 -7.93
CA PRO A 243 2.36 14.70 -7.32
C PRO A 243 2.04 13.37 -6.64
N GLN A 244 2.64 12.26 -7.09
CA GLN A 244 2.50 10.97 -6.41
C GLN A 244 3.20 11.03 -5.06
N GLY A 245 2.42 11.05 -3.96
CA GLY A 245 2.94 11.07 -2.59
C GLY A 245 2.42 12.21 -1.72
N GLY A 246 1.71 13.19 -2.30
CA GLY A 246 0.98 14.20 -1.54
C GLY A 246 -0.32 13.65 -0.95
N PRO A 247 -0.72 14.08 0.26
CA PRO A 247 -1.95 13.63 0.92
C PRO A 247 -3.25 13.92 0.16
N LEU A 248 -3.27 14.97 -0.66
CA LEU A 248 -4.45 15.39 -1.42
C LEU A 248 -4.64 14.58 -2.72
N SER A 249 -3.56 14.02 -3.29
CA SER A 249 -3.59 13.36 -4.60
C SER A 249 -4.58 12.17 -4.69
N PRO A 250 -4.77 11.33 -3.67
CA PRO A 250 -5.76 10.25 -3.69
C PRO A 250 -7.21 10.75 -3.87
N LEU A 251 -7.59 11.81 -3.16
CA LEU A 251 -8.92 12.42 -3.28
C LEU A 251 -9.13 13.00 -4.68
N LEU A 252 -8.15 13.77 -5.18
CA LEU A 252 -8.21 14.35 -6.51
C LEU A 252 -8.30 13.29 -7.60
N SER A 253 -7.60 12.17 -7.43
CA SER A 253 -7.68 11.01 -8.32
C SER A 253 -9.09 10.45 -8.41
N ASN A 254 -9.74 10.24 -7.28
CA ASN A 254 -11.11 9.74 -7.25
C ASN A 254 -12.10 10.75 -7.87
N ILE A 255 -11.91 12.06 -7.67
CA ILE A 255 -12.73 13.10 -8.28
C ILE A 255 -12.62 13.06 -9.82
N VAL A 256 -11.42 12.84 -10.37
CA VAL A 256 -11.24 12.69 -11.82
C VAL A 256 -11.89 11.41 -12.33
N LEU A 257 -11.71 10.30 -11.64
CA LEU A 257 -12.18 8.98 -12.10
C LEU A 257 -13.65 8.71 -11.80
N ASP A 258 -14.32 9.53 -10.97
CA ASP A 258 -15.77 9.46 -10.77
C ASP A 258 -16.57 9.63 -12.08
N GLU A 259 -16.01 10.34 -13.08
CA GLU A 259 -16.62 10.45 -14.40
C GLU A 259 -16.59 9.13 -15.16
N LEU A 260 -15.53 8.34 -15.00
CA LEU A 260 -15.47 6.98 -15.54
C LEU A 260 -16.47 6.07 -14.82
N ASP A 261 -16.57 6.18 -13.49
CA ASP A 261 -17.49 5.36 -12.71
C ASP A 261 -18.95 5.61 -13.13
N ARG A 262 -19.33 6.89 -13.31
CA ARG A 262 -20.69 7.26 -13.78
C ARG A 262 -20.97 6.80 -15.20
N GLU A 263 -20.01 6.92 -16.09
CA GLU A 263 -20.14 6.43 -17.46
C GLU A 263 -20.35 4.90 -17.50
N LEU A 264 -19.64 4.17 -16.63
CA LEU A 264 -19.81 2.71 -16.51
C LEU A 264 -21.18 2.35 -15.93
N GLU A 265 -21.66 3.12 -14.95
CA GLU A 265 -22.99 2.96 -14.35
C GLU A 265 -24.11 3.24 -15.37
N GLU A 266 -24.02 4.38 -16.09
CA GLU A 266 -24.99 4.78 -17.12
C GLU A 266 -25.12 3.73 -18.25
N ARG A 267 -24.01 3.07 -18.59
CA ARG A 267 -24.00 1.95 -19.55
C ARG A 267 -24.43 0.61 -18.97
N GLY A 268 -24.72 0.55 -17.66
CA GLY A 268 -25.15 -0.66 -16.97
C GLY A 268 -24.04 -1.70 -16.80
N HIS A 269 -22.76 -1.29 -16.82
CA HIS A 269 -21.63 -2.20 -16.64
C HIS A 269 -21.42 -2.56 -15.16
N ARG A 270 -21.09 -3.82 -14.90
CA ARG A 270 -20.60 -4.30 -13.62
C ARG A 270 -19.10 -4.04 -13.56
N PHE A 271 -18.63 -3.29 -12.58
CA PHE A 271 -17.19 -2.96 -12.47
C PHE A 271 -16.75 -2.83 -11.02
N VAL A 272 -15.47 -2.93 -10.81
CA VAL A 272 -14.80 -2.65 -9.53
C VAL A 272 -13.58 -1.80 -9.84
N ARG A 273 -13.50 -0.63 -9.21
CA ARG A 273 -12.34 0.24 -9.33
C ARG A 273 -11.61 0.40 -8.01
N TYR A 274 -10.29 0.26 -8.04
CA TYR A 274 -9.42 0.55 -6.92
C TYR A 274 -8.33 1.54 -7.34
N ALA A 275 -8.53 2.82 -7.03
CA ALA A 275 -7.71 3.92 -7.55
C ALA A 275 -7.71 3.93 -9.08
N ASP A 276 -6.55 3.77 -9.73
CA ASP A 276 -6.37 3.70 -11.18
C ASP A 276 -6.58 2.29 -11.78
N ASP A 277 -6.64 1.24 -10.96
CA ASP A 277 -6.95 -0.13 -11.41
C ASP A 277 -8.47 -0.29 -11.56
N CYS A 278 -8.97 -0.52 -12.78
CA CYS A 278 -10.40 -0.71 -13.09
C CYS A 278 -10.65 -2.02 -13.81
N ASN A 279 -11.49 -2.87 -13.21
CA ASN A 279 -11.93 -4.13 -13.77
C ASN A 279 -13.44 -4.07 -14.09
N ILE A 280 -13.80 -4.30 -15.35
CA ILE A 280 -15.20 -4.37 -15.80
C ILE A 280 -15.52 -5.82 -16.11
N TYR A 281 -16.64 -6.31 -15.58
CA TYR A 281 -17.04 -7.72 -15.68
C TYR A 281 -18.09 -7.90 -16.76
N VAL A 282 -17.90 -8.87 -17.66
CA VAL A 282 -18.76 -9.14 -18.80
C VAL A 282 -18.98 -10.65 -18.97
N ARG A 283 -20.04 -11.02 -19.70
CA ARG A 283 -20.44 -12.43 -19.85
C ARG A 283 -19.69 -13.17 -20.97
N SER A 284 -19.10 -12.46 -21.93
CA SER A 284 -18.39 -13.09 -23.06
C SER A 284 -17.19 -12.25 -23.49
N GLU A 285 -16.19 -12.91 -24.10
CA GLU A 285 -15.02 -12.26 -24.66
C GLU A 285 -15.37 -11.19 -25.69
N ARG A 286 -16.31 -11.52 -26.61
CA ARG A 286 -16.80 -10.58 -27.64
C ARG A 286 -17.44 -9.32 -27.04
N ALA A 287 -18.18 -9.46 -25.93
CA ALA A 287 -18.69 -8.30 -25.20
C ALA A 287 -17.56 -7.51 -24.57
N GLY A 288 -16.56 -8.20 -24.01
CA GLY A 288 -15.37 -7.58 -23.44
C GLY A 288 -14.59 -6.73 -24.43
N GLN A 289 -14.34 -7.24 -25.63
CA GLN A 289 -13.66 -6.49 -26.69
C GLN A 289 -14.39 -5.19 -27.05
N ARG A 290 -15.71 -5.25 -27.24
CA ARG A 290 -16.54 -4.06 -27.52
C ARG A 290 -16.51 -3.05 -26.38
N VAL A 291 -16.57 -3.53 -25.13
CA VAL A 291 -16.48 -2.67 -23.93
C VAL A 291 -15.10 -2.04 -23.86
N MET A 292 -14.02 -2.80 -24.04
CA MET A 292 -12.65 -2.29 -24.07
C MET A 292 -12.51 -1.14 -25.07
N GLU A 293 -12.89 -1.34 -26.33
CA GLU A 293 -12.78 -0.32 -27.38
C GLU A 293 -13.58 0.94 -27.04
N SER A 294 -14.80 0.79 -26.55
CA SER A 294 -15.68 1.92 -26.23
C SER A 294 -15.19 2.72 -25.04
N ILE A 295 -14.71 2.05 -23.98
CA ILE A 295 -14.19 2.69 -22.76
C ILE A 295 -12.83 3.32 -23.00
N VAL A 296 -11.93 2.67 -23.76
CA VAL A 296 -10.65 3.29 -24.18
C VAL A 296 -10.91 4.59 -24.97
N ARG A 297 -11.90 4.60 -25.85
CA ARG A 297 -12.31 5.81 -26.58
C ARG A 297 -12.84 6.90 -25.66
N PHE A 298 -13.65 6.53 -24.68
CA PHE A 298 -14.16 7.47 -23.66
C PHE A 298 -13.00 8.06 -22.83
N ILE A 299 -12.14 7.21 -22.28
CA ILE A 299 -10.97 7.63 -21.48
C ILE A 299 -10.09 8.60 -22.28
N SER A 300 -9.79 8.27 -23.53
CA SER A 300 -8.91 9.08 -24.36
C SER A 300 -9.56 10.42 -24.77
N LYS A 301 -10.84 10.42 -25.19
CA LYS A 301 -11.51 11.62 -25.70
C LYS A 301 -12.05 12.51 -24.57
N ARG A 302 -12.69 11.90 -23.55
CA ARG A 302 -13.38 12.66 -22.49
C ARG A 302 -12.45 12.93 -21.32
N LEU A 303 -11.73 11.96 -20.81
CA LEU A 303 -10.83 12.15 -19.67
C LEU A 303 -9.46 12.70 -20.09
N ARG A 304 -9.07 12.57 -21.36
CA ARG A 304 -7.73 12.90 -21.88
C ARG A 304 -6.61 12.12 -21.18
N LEU A 305 -6.92 10.88 -20.79
CA LEU A 305 -5.99 9.95 -20.18
C LEU A 305 -5.59 8.88 -21.19
N LYS A 306 -4.43 8.27 -20.98
CA LYS A 306 -3.93 7.18 -21.85
C LYS A 306 -4.11 5.84 -21.16
N VAL A 307 -4.66 4.88 -21.89
CA VAL A 307 -4.72 3.49 -21.47
C VAL A 307 -3.46 2.78 -21.93
N ASN A 308 -2.88 1.95 -21.07
CA ASN A 308 -1.69 1.16 -21.38
C ASN A 308 -2.08 -0.10 -22.18
N PRO A 309 -1.79 -0.18 -23.49
CA PRO A 309 -2.26 -1.28 -24.33
C PRO A 309 -1.57 -2.62 -24.02
N THR A 310 -0.37 -2.59 -23.42
CA THR A 310 0.37 -3.82 -23.11
C THR A 310 -0.06 -4.46 -21.80
N LYS A 311 -0.70 -3.71 -20.92
CA LYS A 311 -1.16 -4.21 -19.63
C LYS A 311 -2.67 -4.41 -19.58
N SER A 312 -3.43 -3.59 -20.30
CA SER A 312 -4.87 -3.74 -20.40
C SER A 312 -5.23 -4.94 -21.29
N ALA A 313 -6.21 -5.72 -20.89
CA ALA A 313 -6.62 -6.90 -21.64
C ALA A 313 -8.05 -7.33 -21.31
N VAL A 314 -8.65 -8.05 -22.26
CA VAL A 314 -9.87 -8.84 -22.03
C VAL A 314 -9.42 -10.28 -21.82
N ALA A 315 -9.72 -10.85 -20.66
CA ALA A 315 -9.25 -12.19 -20.31
C ALA A 315 -10.18 -12.86 -19.28
N ARG A 316 -9.90 -14.11 -18.97
CA ARG A 316 -10.50 -14.78 -17.81
C ARG A 316 -9.90 -14.22 -16.52
N PRO A 317 -10.66 -14.04 -15.42
CA PRO A 317 -10.18 -13.45 -14.16
C PRO A 317 -9.02 -14.21 -13.54
N GLU A 318 -8.93 -15.54 -13.72
CA GLU A 318 -7.83 -16.38 -13.24
C GLU A 318 -6.49 -16.10 -13.95
N GLU A 319 -6.50 -15.49 -15.12
CA GLU A 319 -5.30 -15.09 -15.86
C GLU A 319 -4.80 -13.71 -15.45
N ARG A 320 -5.65 -12.95 -14.78
CA ARG A 320 -5.36 -11.56 -14.37
C ARG A 320 -4.94 -11.46 -12.90
N HIS A 321 -4.30 -10.35 -12.61
CA HIS A 321 -3.86 -10.00 -11.28
C HIS A 321 -4.62 -8.76 -10.80
N PHE A 322 -5.49 -8.92 -9.83
CA PHE A 322 -6.23 -7.81 -9.24
C PHE A 322 -5.90 -7.71 -7.74
N LEU A 323 -5.31 -6.60 -7.30
CA LEU A 323 -4.99 -6.27 -5.90
C LEU A 323 -4.20 -7.35 -5.12
N GLY A 324 -3.39 -8.12 -5.81
CA GLY A 324 -2.62 -9.21 -5.18
C GLY A 324 -3.26 -10.59 -5.31
N PHE A 325 -4.49 -10.65 -5.77
CA PHE A 325 -5.28 -11.87 -5.93
C PHE A 325 -5.48 -12.23 -7.39
N ARG A 326 -6.00 -13.40 -7.65
CA ARG A 326 -6.66 -13.86 -8.86
C ARG A 326 -7.95 -14.56 -8.47
N LEU A 327 -8.98 -14.41 -9.26
CA LEU A 327 -10.28 -15.00 -9.01
C LEU A 327 -10.51 -16.13 -10.02
N ARG A 328 -11.05 -17.26 -9.57
CA ARG A 328 -11.37 -18.39 -10.43
C ARG A 328 -12.76 -18.88 -10.11
N ARG A 329 -13.64 -18.90 -11.11
CA ARG A 329 -14.95 -19.51 -10.98
C ARG A 329 -14.85 -21.01 -11.19
N GLU A 330 -15.38 -21.80 -10.26
CA GLU A 330 -15.46 -23.25 -10.40
C GLU A 330 -16.64 -23.60 -11.32
N PRO A 331 -16.39 -24.42 -12.39
CA PRO A 331 -17.40 -24.71 -13.38
C PRO A 331 -18.57 -25.56 -12.86
N LEU A 332 -18.33 -26.38 -11.81
CA LEU A 332 -19.32 -27.35 -11.33
C LEU A 332 -20.40 -26.72 -10.45
N ASP A 333 -20.04 -25.85 -9.53
CA ASP A 333 -20.94 -25.28 -8.53
C ASP A 333 -21.11 -23.76 -8.66
N GLY A 334 -20.33 -23.14 -9.56
CA GLY A 334 -20.35 -21.69 -9.77
C GLY A 334 -19.69 -20.89 -8.66
N SER A 335 -19.13 -21.53 -7.63
CA SER A 335 -18.40 -20.87 -6.56
C SER A 335 -17.15 -20.16 -7.09
N VAL A 336 -16.66 -19.16 -6.37
CA VAL A 336 -15.48 -18.40 -6.79
C VAL A 336 -14.35 -18.55 -5.79
N ASP A 337 -13.24 -19.08 -6.27
CA ASP A 337 -12.00 -19.14 -5.54
C ASP A 337 -11.27 -17.81 -5.56
N VAL A 338 -10.90 -17.34 -4.37
CA VAL A 338 -9.98 -16.22 -4.18
C VAL A 338 -8.59 -16.79 -3.92
N LEU A 339 -7.70 -16.65 -4.89
CA LEU A 339 -6.38 -17.24 -4.90
C LEU A 339 -5.27 -16.19 -4.86
N LEU A 340 -4.11 -16.56 -4.35
CA LEU A 340 -2.90 -15.73 -4.47
C LEU A 340 -2.49 -15.57 -5.92
N SER A 341 -2.26 -14.35 -6.36
CA SER A 341 -1.65 -14.13 -7.68
C SER A 341 -0.21 -14.66 -7.73
N LYS A 342 0.27 -15.01 -8.92
CA LYS A 342 1.66 -15.42 -9.12
C LYS A 342 2.63 -14.38 -8.56
N ARG A 343 2.38 -13.09 -8.82
CA ARG A 343 3.21 -11.98 -8.30
C ARG A 343 3.27 -11.97 -6.77
N SER A 344 2.16 -12.22 -6.08
CA SER A 344 2.10 -12.24 -4.61
C SER A 344 2.87 -13.42 -4.05
N ARG A 345 2.78 -14.61 -4.68
CA ARG A 345 3.57 -15.79 -4.32
C ARG A 345 5.07 -15.55 -4.51
N ASP A 346 5.49 -15.05 -5.67
CA ASP A 346 6.90 -14.77 -5.95
C ASP A 346 7.47 -13.73 -4.98
N ARG A 347 6.66 -12.73 -4.62
CA ARG A 347 7.05 -11.67 -3.66
C ARG A 347 7.31 -12.22 -2.27
N ILE A 348 6.44 -13.09 -1.73
CA ILE A 348 6.67 -13.67 -0.40
C ILE A 348 7.92 -14.55 -0.40
N TYR A 349 8.12 -15.40 -1.41
CA TYR A 349 9.33 -16.22 -1.51
C TYR A 349 10.60 -15.36 -1.55
N LYS A 350 10.60 -14.30 -2.37
CA LYS A 350 11.72 -13.35 -2.46
C LYS A 350 11.97 -12.63 -1.13
N LYS A 351 10.91 -12.15 -0.46
CA LYS A 351 11.03 -11.44 0.82
C LYS A 351 11.54 -12.36 1.93
N VAL A 352 11.01 -13.57 2.04
CA VAL A 352 11.53 -14.60 2.97
C VAL A 352 13.01 -14.90 2.68
N GLN A 353 13.41 -14.96 1.41
CA GLN A 353 14.80 -15.15 1.03
C GLN A 353 15.70 -13.98 1.50
N GLN A 354 15.25 -12.75 1.34
CA GLN A 354 15.98 -11.56 1.81
C GLN A 354 16.12 -11.54 3.33
N MET A 355 15.03 -11.85 4.06
CA MET A 355 15.01 -11.88 5.53
C MET A 355 15.75 -13.07 6.12
N THR A 356 16.11 -14.08 5.32
CA THR A 356 16.85 -15.27 5.75
C THR A 356 18.14 -15.44 4.91
N PRO A 357 19.07 -14.49 4.94
CA PRO A 357 20.28 -14.55 4.13
C PRO A 357 21.15 -15.75 4.50
N LYS A 358 21.92 -16.22 3.54
CA LYS A 358 22.79 -17.40 3.74
C LYS A 358 23.79 -17.20 4.92
N ARG A 359 24.27 -16.01 5.17
CA ARG A 359 25.21 -15.66 6.23
C ARG A 359 24.48 -14.93 7.37
N TRP A 360 23.57 -15.63 8.04
CA TRP A 360 22.91 -15.11 9.23
C TRP A 360 23.83 -15.27 10.45
N GLY A 361 24.48 -14.19 10.87
CA GLY A 361 25.44 -14.18 11.99
C GLY A 361 24.82 -14.07 13.38
N GLN A 362 23.49 -13.96 13.49
CA GLN A 362 22.79 -13.69 14.75
C GLN A 362 22.01 -14.92 15.25
N LYS A 363 21.44 -14.80 16.49
CA LYS A 363 20.59 -15.85 17.08
C LYS A 363 19.35 -16.13 16.21
N LEU A 364 18.97 -17.40 16.11
CA LEU A 364 17.78 -17.82 15.36
C LEU A 364 16.49 -17.13 15.84
N SER A 365 16.38 -16.88 17.15
CA SER A 365 15.22 -16.19 17.75
C SER A 365 15.00 -14.79 17.19
N ARG A 366 16.07 -14.06 16.83
CA ARG A 366 15.95 -12.74 16.17
C ARG A 366 15.41 -12.90 14.76
N CYS A 367 15.92 -13.87 13.99
CA CYS A 367 15.42 -14.17 12.65
C CYS A 367 13.92 -14.50 12.66
N ILE A 368 13.48 -15.35 13.61
CA ILE A 368 12.07 -15.72 13.76
C ILE A 368 11.23 -14.49 14.11
N ARG A 369 11.69 -13.61 14.99
CA ARG A 369 10.97 -12.39 15.39
C ARG A 369 10.77 -11.46 14.20
N GLU A 370 11.81 -11.21 13.42
CA GLU A 370 11.75 -10.35 12.23
C GLU A 370 10.82 -10.96 11.16
N LEU A 371 10.93 -12.28 10.92
CA LEU A 371 10.01 -13.00 10.03
C LEU A 371 8.55 -12.89 10.47
N ASN A 372 8.27 -13.09 11.76
CA ASN A 372 6.91 -13.04 12.29
C ASN A 372 6.25 -11.67 12.06
N GLY A 373 6.98 -10.56 12.25
CA GLY A 373 6.46 -9.23 11.97
C GLY A 373 5.95 -9.12 10.53
N TYR A 374 6.74 -9.59 9.57
CA TYR A 374 6.33 -9.61 8.17
C TYR A 374 5.20 -10.60 7.88
N LEU A 375 5.30 -11.85 8.37
CA LEU A 375 4.34 -12.92 8.08
C LEU A 375 2.95 -12.61 8.63
N ILE A 376 2.85 -11.99 9.82
CA ILE A 376 1.58 -11.61 10.43
C ILE A 376 0.86 -10.56 9.58
N GLY A 377 1.56 -9.52 9.14
CA GLY A 377 0.98 -8.52 8.25
C GLY A 377 0.59 -9.11 6.89
N TRP A 378 1.47 -9.96 6.32
CA TRP A 378 1.22 -10.59 5.03
C TRP A 378 -0.04 -11.47 5.05
N ILE A 379 -0.16 -12.39 6.01
CA ILE A 379 -1.34 -13.28 6.08
C ILE A 379 -2.60 -12.50 6.50
N GLY A 380 -2.46 -11.41 7.28
CA GLY A 380 -3.57 -10.51 7.59
C GLY A 380 -4.22 -9.92 6.34
N PHE A 381 -3.42 -9.59 5.35
CA PHE A 381 -3.90 -9.11 4.05
C PHE A 381 -4.49 -10.25 3.19
N PHE A 382 -3.83 -11.41 3.13
CA PHE A 382 -4.24 -12.53 2.28
C PHE A 382 -5.21 -13.52 2.96
N ARG A 383 -5.76 -13.18 4.13
CA ARG A 383 -6.68 -14.04 4.89
C ARG A 383 -7.96 -14.44 4.17
N ILE A 384 -8.39 -13.64 3.16
CA ILE A 384 -9.61 -13.87 2.39
C ILE A 384 -9.45 -14.94 1.29
N CYS A 385 -8.25 -15.53 1.12
CA CYS A 385 -8.07 -16.64 0.20
C CYS A 385 -8.95 -17.84 0.59
N THR A 386 -9.52 -18.53 -0.41
CA THR A 386 -10.40 -19.70 -0.23
C THR A 386 -9.62 -20.99 0.06
N GLY A 387 -10.33 -22.08 0.37
CA GLY A 387 -9.77 -23.39 0.67
C GLY A 387 -8.81 -23.94 -0.38
N SER A 388 -9.03 -23.62 -1.63
CA SER A 388 -8.17 -24.03 -2.76
C SER A 388 -6.71 -23.54 -2.64
N GLU A 389 -6.43 -22.53 -1.78
CA GLU A 389 -5.08 -21.99 -1.56
C GLU A 389 -4.32 -22.71 -0.41
N GLU A 390 -4.96 -23.62 0.33
CA GLU A 390 -4.36 -24.33 1.47
C GLU A 390 -3.00 -24.94 1.11
N ARG A 391 -2.91 -25.63 -0.01
CA ARG A 391 -1.67 -26.28 -0.47
C ARG A 391 -0.53 -25.28 -0.65
N THR A 392 -0.84 -24.10 -1.18
CA THR A 392 0.15 -23.03 -1.38
C THR A 392 0.63 -22.45 -0.05
N LEU A 393 -0.29 -22.20 0.90
CA LEU A 393 0.06 -21.69 2.24
C LEU A 393 0.93 -22.67 3.01
N ARG A 394 0.61 -23.97 2.96
CA ARG A 394 1.45 -25.04 3.53
C ARG A 394 2.84 -25.10 2.89
N ALA A 395 2.93 -24.89 1.56
CA ALA A 395 4.21 -24.87 0.84
C ALA A 395 5.06 -23.66 1.23
N ILE A 396 4.45 -22.49 1.47
CA ILE A 396 5.14 -21.31 1.99
C ILE A 396 5.74 -21.61 3.37
N ASP A 397 4.99 -22.17 4.29
CA ASP A 397 5.48 -22.58 5.61
C ASP A 397 6.62 -23.59 5.53
N ALA A 398 6.51 -24.58 4.63
CA ALA A 398 7.57 -25.56 4.40
C ALA A 398 8.85 -24.90 3.89
N HIS A 399 8.72 -23.92 2.97
CA HIS A 399 9.85 -23.15 2.46
C HIS A 399 10.53 -22.34 3.57
N ILE A 400 9.77 -21.64 4.41
CA ILE A 400 10.30 -20.88 5.56
C ILE A 400 11.10 -21.79 6.48
N ARG A 401 10.53 -22.93 6.89
CA ARG A 401 11.21 -23.91 7.74
C ARG A 401 12.50 -24.46 7.10
N ARG A 402 12.48 -24.73 5.80
CA ARG A 402 13.67 -25.15 5.05
C ARG A 402 14.77 -24.09 5.09
N ARG A 403 14.43 -22.81 4.95
CA ARG A 403 15.36 -21.68 5.06
C ARG A 403 16.00 -21.61 6.46
N LEU A 404 15.19 -21.72 7.51
CA LEU A 404 15.67 -21.70 8.90
C LEU A 404 16.54 -22.93 9.24
N ARG A 405 16.21 -24.12 8.72
CA ARG A 405 17.07 -25.31 8.81
C ARG A 405 18.44 -25.05 8.18
N ALA A 406 18.46 -24.47 6.98
CA ALA A 406 19.72 -24.16 6.29
C ALA A 406 20.59 -23.15 7.06
N ILE A 407 20.00 -22.16 7.74
CA ILE A 407 20.71 -21.23 8.62
C ILE A 407 21.34 -21.99 9.81
N LEU A 408 20.56 -22.82 10.50
CA LEU A 408 21.06 -23.60 11.63
C LEU A 408 22.20 -24.54 11.24
N LEU A 409 22.08 -25.24 10.12
CA LEU A 409 23.14 -26.12 9.62
C LEU A 409 24.44 -25.37 9.35
N ARG A 410 24.36 -24.15 8.84
CA ARG A 410 25.53 -23.26 8.65
C ARG A 410 26.12 -22.81 9.98
N GLN A 411 25.30 -22.44 10.95
CA GLN A 411 25.76 -22.06 12.28
C GLN A 411 26.44 -23.25 13.00
N TRP A 412 26.01 -24.48 12.74
CA TRP A 412 26.63 -25.69 13.28
C TRP A 412 27.97 -26.05 12.62
N LYS A 413 28.27 -25.46 11.46
CA LYS A 413 29.52 -25.52 10.70
C LYS A 413 29.98 -26.95 10.33
N ARG A 414 30.46 -27.75 11.31
CA ARG A 414 31.10 -29.04 11.09
C ARG A 414 30.08 -30.19 11.06
N LYS A 415 30.23 -31.14 10.11
CA LYS A 415 29.37 -32.29 9.99
C LYS A 415 29.20 -33.08 11.32
N ARG A 416 30.30 -33.27 12.05
CA ARG A 416 30.25 -33.90 13.39
C ARG A 416 29.35 -33.15 14.37
N THR A 417 29.39 -31.82 14.38
CA THR A 417 28.53 -31.00 15.23
C THR A 417 27.06 -31.12 14.82
N ILE A 418 26.78 -31.13 13.51
CA ILE A 418 25.43 -31.36 12.98
C ILE A 418 24.88 -32.68 13.46
N VAL A 419 25.64 -33.79 13.31
CA VAL A 419 25.25 -35.13 13.78
C VAL A 419 24.96 -35.13 15.28
N LYS A 420 25.90 -34.59 16.12
CA LYS A 420 25.72 -34.54 17.58
C LYS A 420 24.43 -33.78 17.96
N ARG A 421 24.14 -32.66 17.30
CA ARG A 421 22.92 -31.87 17.57
C ARG A 421 21.66 -32.59 17.11
N LEU A 422 21.67 -33.26 15.95
CA LEU A 422 20.53 -34.03 15.47
C LEU A 422 20.21 -35.22 16.40
N ILE A 423 21.25 -35.90 16.94
CA ILE A 423 21.04 -36.99 17.92
C ILE A 423 20.40 -36.43 19.21
N ARG A 424 20.86 -35.28 19.72
CA ARG A 424 20.23 -34.59 20.88
C ARG A 424 18.76 -34.22 20.61
N LEU A 425 18.40 -33.97 19.34
CA LEU A 425 17.02 -33.72 18.90
C LEU A 425 16.23 -35.00 18.61
N GLY A 426 16.70 -36.17 19.05
CA GLY A 426 15.99 -37.45 18.96
C GLY A 426 16.17 -38.20 17.64
N VAL A 427 17.12 -37.82 16.79
CA VAL A 427 17.39 -38.57 15.56
C VAL A 427 18.27 -39.80 15.87
N LYS A 428 17.89 -40.98 15.40
CA LYS A 428 18.68 -42.24 15.58
C LYS A 428 20.12 -42.05 15.06
N ARG A 429 21.12 -42.44 15.87
CA ARG A 429 22.56 -42.24 15.59
C ARG A 429 22.96 -42.71 14.18
N LYS A 430 22.58 -43.94 13.79
CA LYS A 430 22.86 -44.51 12.46
C LYS A 430 22.29 -43.67 11.34
N THR A 431 21.07 -43.17 11.50
CA THR A 431 20.43 -42.30 10.50
C THR A 431 21.14 -40.94 10.40
N ALA A 432 21.45 -40.29 11.52
CA ALA A 432 22.15 -39.01 11.54
C ALA A 432 23.52 -39.07 10.82
N TRP A 433 24.33 -40.08 11.15
CA TRP A 433 25.62 -40.28 10.51
C TRP A 433 25.48 -40.56 9.00
N ARG A 434 24.68 -41.56 8.62
CA ARG A 434 24.49 -41.91 7.21
C ARG A 434 24.03 -40.74 6.37
N GLN A 435 23.05 -39.97 6.86
CA GLN A 435 22.43 -38.92 6.07
C GLN A 435 23.27 -37.64 6.00
N VAL A 436 23.99 -37.25 7.05
CA VAL A 436 24.85 -36.04 7.05
C VAL A 436 26.14 -36.27 6.27
N TYR A 437 26.63 -37.51 6.21
CA TYR A 437 27.86 -37.84 5.48
C TYR A 437 27.62 -38.40 4.06
N LYS A 438 26.37 -38.52 3.63
CA LYS A 438 26.02 -38.95 2.28
C LYS A 438 26.44 -37.87 1.27
N GLY A 439 27.68 -38.01 0.74
CA GLY A 439 28.23 -37.10 -0.28
C GLY A 439 28.54 -35.69 0.20
N HIS A 440 28.95 -34.82 -0.75
CA HIS A 440 29.16 -33.40 -0.53
C HIS A 440 27.86 -32.62 -0.72
N GLN A 441 27.13 -32.36 0.38
CA GLN A 441 25.88 -31.61 0.33
C GLN A 441 26.05 -30.21 0.89
N SER A 442 25.53 -29.22 0.15
CA SER A 442 25.38 -27.86 0.68
C SER A 442 24.40 -27.82 1.86
N SER A 443 24.48 -26.81 2.73
CA SER A 443 23.52 -26.63 3.82
C SER A 443 22.07 -26.54 3.32
N TRP A 444 21.87 -26.07 2.10
CA TRP A 444 20.55 -26.01 1.46
C TRP A 444 20.06 -27.39 1.03
N ALA A 445 20.89 -28.20 0.42
CA ALA A 445 20.54 -29.58 0.08
C ALA A 445 20.29 -30.44 1.36
N LEU A 446 21.16 -30.26 2.34
CA LEU A 446 21.05 -30.99 3.62
C LEU A 446 19.80 -30.59 4.41
N SER A 447 19.31 -29.34 4.26
CA SER A 447 18.12 -28.84 4.97
C SER A 447 16.82 -29.57 4.62
N HIS A 448 16.80 -30.33 3.54
CA HIS A 448 15.67 -31.15 3.10
C HIS A 448 15.97 -32.66 3.26
N ASN A 449 16.96 -33.01 4.09
CA ASN A 449 17.33 -34.39 4.34
C ASN A 449 16.48 -34.95 5.49
N VAL A 450 16.12 -36.23 5.40
CA VAL A 450 15.28 -36.95 6.38
C VAL A 450 15.78 -36.82 7.83
N ALA A 451 17.10 -36.88 8.06
CA ALA A 451 17.66 -36.70 9.41
C ALA A 451 17.45 -35.28 9.94
N VAL A 452 17.63 -34.26 9.09
CA VAL A 452 17.44 -32.85 9.46
C VAL A 452 15.95 -32.54 9.67
N GLU A 453 15.07 -33.06 8.84
CA GLU A 453 13.62 -32.89 9.00
C GLU A 453 13.07 -33.54 10.25
N ARG A 454 13.58 -34.74 10.61
CA ARG A 454 13.20 -35.42 11.85
C ARG A 454 13.71 -34.69 13.11
N GLY A 455 14.93 -34.17 13.10
CA GLY A 455 15.49 -33.43 14.23
C GLY A 455 14.93 -32.02 14.35
N LEU A 456 14.79 -31.30 13.23
CA LEU A 456 14.25 -29.94 13.15
C LEU A 456 12.83 -29.99 12.58
N ARG A 457 11.94 -30.70 13.26
CA ARG A 457 10.52 -30.86 12.92
C ARG A 457 9.74 -29.55 13.08
N ASN A 458 8.49 -29.50 12.65
CA ASN A 458 7.66 -28.30 12.73
C ASN A 458 7.54 -27.79 14.17
N ALA A 459 7.32 -28.68 15.15
CA ALA A 459 7.23 -28.35 16.56
C ALA A 459 8.48 -27.61 17.08
N TYR A 460 9.69 -27.97 16.61
CA TYR A 460 10.93 -27.28 16.99
C TYR A 460 10.89 -25.76 16.71
N PHE A 461 10.30 -25.35 15.59
CA PHE A 461 10.16 -23.95 15.23
C PHE A 461 8.96 -23.29 15.89
N ALA A 462 7.85 -24.01 16.05
CA ALA A 462 6.66 -23.55 16.76
C ALA A 462 6.98 -23.23 18.25
N GLU A 463 7.68 -24.13 18.95
CA GLU A 463 8.18 -23.93 20.32
C GLU A 463 9.09 -22.70 20.46
N ARG A 464 9.71 -22.24 19.37
CA ARG A 464 10.52 -21.02 19.30
C ARG A 464 9.78 -19.81 18.77
N GLY A 465 8.46 -19.92 18.71
CA GLY A 465 7.54 -18.85 18.37
C GLY A 465 7.42 -18.54 16.87
N LEU A 466 7.84 -19.45 15.95
CA LEU A 466 7.63 -19.24 14.52
C LEU A 466 6.13 -19.26 14.18
N THR A 467 5.65 -18.19 13.60
CA THR A 467 4.28 -18.09 13.10
C THR A 467 4.09 -18.97 11.86
N SER A 468 3.09 -19.84 11.84
CA SER A 468 2.63 -20.56 10.67
C SER A 468 1.59 -19.70 9.92
N VAL A 469 1.85 -19.47 8.65
CA VAL A 469 0.94 -18.75 7.75
C VAL A 469 -0.37 -19.53 7.58
N PHE A 470 -0.24 -20.85 7.38
CA PHE A 470 -1.39 -21.73 7.20
C PHE A 470 -2.27 -21.82 8.45
N GLU A 471 -1.67 -22.04 9.65
CA GLU A 471 -2.44 -22.15 10.89
C GLU A 471 -3.21 -20.84 11.20
N ARG A 472 -2.58 -19.66 11.01
CA ARG A 472 -3.27 -18.39 11.19
C ARG A 472 -4.42 -18.20 10.21
N TRP A 473 -4.23 -18.57 8.96
CA TRP A 473 -5.28 -18.55 7.96
C TRP A 473 -6.44 -19.46 8.35
N THR A 474 -6.16 -20.69 8.81
CA THR A 474 -7.19 -21.64 9.25
C THR A 474 -8.02 -21.10 10.40
N VAL A 475 -7.38 -20.52 11.43
CA VAL A 475 -8.07 -19.91 12.57
C VAL A 475 -9.04 -18.80 12.12
N TRP A 476 -8.62 -17.93 11.20
CA TRP A 476 -9.51 -16.87 10.68
C TRP A 476 -10.68 -17.42 9.88
N ASN A 477 -10.47 -18.40 9.02
CA ASN A 477 -11.55 -18.98 8.23
C ASN A 477 -12.55 -19.78 9.09
N GLN A 478 -12.09 -20.44 10.14
CA GLN A 478 -12.98 -21.08 11.10
C GLN A 478 -13.82 -20.07 11.90
N SER A 479 -13.24 -18.95 12.32
CA SER A 479 -13.97 -17.90 13.05
C SER A 479 -15.03 -17.21 12.19
N ILE A 480 -14.80 -17.06 10.89
CA ILE A 480 -15.79 -16.50 9.95
C ILE A 480 -16.93 -17.50 9.72
N GLY A 481 -16.63 -18.77 9.58
CA GLY A 481 -17.63 -19.83 9.41
C GLY A 481 -18.58 -19.94 10.61
N THR A 482 -18.07 -19.81 11.84
CA THR A 482 -18.90 -19.80 13.06
C THR A 482 -19.74 -18.54 13.20
N ALA A 483 -19.21 -17.37 12.84
CA ALA A 483 -19.96 -16.10 12.84
C ALA A 483 -21.08 -16.10 11.78
N SER A 484 -20.86 -16.64 10.60
CA SER A 484 -21.88 -16.78 9.56
C SER A 484 -22.96 -17.79 9.95
N ALA A 485 -22.61 -18.88 10.63
CA ALA A 485 -23.57 -19.86 11.12
C ALA A 485 -24.44 -19.30 12.27
N GLN A 486 -23.89 -18.40 13.10
CA GLN A 486 -24.68 -17.74 14.15
C GLN A 486 -25.67 -16.70 13.60
N LEU A 487 -25.40 -16.10 12.44
CA LEU A 487 -26.33 -15.17 11.79
C LEU A 487 -27.47 -15.87 11.03
N THR A 488 -27.37 -17.18 10.81
CA THR A 488 -28.39 -17.98 10.10
C THR A 488 -29.32 -18.76 11.05
N LEU A 489 -29.15 -18.67 12.37
CA LEU A 489 -30.09 -19.27 13.32
C LEU A 489 -31.34 -18.39 13.41
N PRO A 490 -32.53 -18.90 13.11
CA PRO A 490 -33.76 -18.15 13.27
C PRO A 490 -34.00 -17.90 14.78
N TRP A 491 -34.26 -16.67 15.11
CA TRP A 491 -34.73 -16.28 16.43
C TRP A 491 -36.02 -17.06 16.77
N ARG A 492 -35.95 -17.94 17.72
CA ARG A 492 -37.13 -18.49 18.42
C ARG A 492 -37.42 -17.68 19.65
#